data_3edd3211b09308c1a8ebbcbfb45cc1e6
#
_entry.id   3edd3211b09308c1a8ebbcbfb45cc1e6
#
_cell.length_a   1.000
_cell.length_b   1.000
_cell.length_c   1.000
_cell.angle_alpha   90.00
_cell.angle_beta   90.00
_cell.angle_gamma   90.00
#
_symmetry.space_group_name_H-M   'P 1'
#
loop_
_entity.id
_entity.type
_entity.pdbx_description
1 polymer ?
#
loop_
_entity_poly.entity_id
_entity_poly.type
_entity_poly.pdbx_seq_one_letter_code
_entity_poly.pdbx_strand_id
1 'polypeptide(L)'
;AKAGLEAVYLSGWQVAADGNTSETMYPDQSLYAYNSVPTMVRRINNTFKRADEIQWSRGVNPGDDEFIDYFLPIVADAEAGFGGVLNAFELMKDMITNGAAGVHFEDQLAAVKKCGHMGGKVLVPTSEAVQKLISARFAADVMGVPTIVLARTDAEAANLLTSDVDPNDQPFCSGERTAEGFYRVKNGLEQAISRGVAYAPYADLVWCETGTPDIGFAREFAQAVLAENPGQLLSYNCSPSFNWKKNLSESDIASFQDELSALGYKYQFITLAGIHLNWYNTFQFAHAYARGEGMKHYTEMVQEPEFEARDNGYTFVSHQQEVGAGYFCLLYTS
;
A
#
# COMPACT_ATOMS: atom_id res chain seq x y z
N ALA A 1 -4.98 -12.36 -8.32
CA ALA A 1 -6.23 -12.61 -9.06
C ALA A 1 -6.68 -14.07 -8.95
N LYS A 2 -5.87 -15.04 -9.39
CA LYS A 2 -6.20 -16.49 -9.32
C LYS A 2 -6.54 -16.99 -7.91
N ALA A 3 -5.96 -16.38 -6.90
CA ALA A 3 -6.21 -16.73 -5.49
C ALA A 3 -7.46 -16.05 -4.90
N GLY A 4 -8.18 -15.21 -5.67
CA GLY A 4 -9.41 -14.56 -5.23
C GLY A 4 -9.24 -13.25 -4.49
N LEU A 5 -8.05 -12.60 -4.52
CA LEU A 5 -7.91 -11.24 -4.01
C LEU A 5 -8.61 -10.23 -4.93
N GLU A 6 -9.17 -9.17 -4.33
CA GLU A 6 -10.00 -8.18 -5.03
C GLU A 6 -9.26 -6.88 -5.37
N ALA A 7 -8.07 -6.67 -4.80
CA ALA A 7 -7.26 -5.48 -5.04
C ALA A 7 -5.77 -5.74 -4.79
N VAL A 8 -4.93 -4.86 -5.31
CA VAL A 8 -3.47 -4.87 -5.08
C VAL A 8 -3.08 -3.59 -4.38
N TYR A 9 -2.32 -3.69 -3.29
CA TYR A 9 -1.62 -2.56 -2.70
C TYR A 9 -0.17 -2.53 -3.19
N LEU A 10 0.24 -1.43 -3.80
CA LEU A 10 1.61 -1.20 -4.25
C LEU A 10 2.35 -0.32 -3.25
N SER A 11 3.23 -0.93 -2.49
CA SER A 11 4.00 -0.29 -1.42
C SER A 11 5.18 0.53 -1.95
N GLY A 12 5.28 1.79 -1.52
CA GLY A 12 6.45 2.64 -1.75
C GLY A 12 7.71 2.06 -1.10
N TRP A 13 7.60 1.42 0.07
CA TRP A 13 8.70 0.73 0.73
C TRP A 13 9.33 -0.35 -0.17
N GLN A 14 8.48 -1.19 -0.78
CA GLN A 14 8.98 -2.24 -1.67
C GLN A 14 9.56 -1.67 -2.96
N VAL A 15 8.96 -0.61 -3.51
CA VAL A 15 9.51 0.11 -4.67
C VAL A 15 10.87 0.71 -4.33
N ALA A 16 11.04 1.31 -3.15
CA ALA A 16 12.34 1.79 -2.68
C ALA A 16 13.37 0.66 -2.61
N ALA A 17 12.98 -0.50 -2.10
CA ALA A 17 13.90 -1.62 -1.88
C ALA A 17 14.35 -2.31 -3.18
N ASP A 18 13.44 -2.58 -4.14
CA ASP A 18 13.72 -3.47 -5.27
C ASP A 18 13.11 -3.07 -6.62
N GLY A 19 12.23 -2.07 -6.65
CA GLY A 19 11.43 -1.75 -7.84
C GLY A 19 11.56 -0.33 -8.39
N ASN A 20 12.50 0.49 -7.89
CA ASN A 20 12.62 1.88 -8.31
C ASN A 20 13.39 2.05 -9.63
N THR A 21 13.13 3.18 -10.30
CA THR A 21 13.76 3.52 -11.59
C THR A 21 15.20 4.03 -11.46
N SER A 22 15.69 4.22 -10.24
CA SER A 22 17.09 4.58 -9.97
C SER A 22 18.00 3.35 -9.94
N GLU A 23 17.44 2.13 -10.10
CA GLU A 23 18.15 0.85 -10.17
C GLU A 23 19.06 0.60 -8.95
N THR A 24 18.65 1.09 -7.77
CA THR A 24 19.39 0.92 -6.53
C THR A 24 18.49 0.59 -5.36
N MET A 25 19.04 0.03 -4.30
CA MET A 25 18.31 -0.28 -3.07
C MET A 25 18.30 0.95 -2.16
N TYR A 26 17.11 1.46 -1.86
CA TYR A 26 16.91 2.56 -0.93
C TYR A 26 16.08 2.15 0.29
N PRO A 27 16.29 2.80 1.43
CA PRO A 27 15.31 2.79 2.51
C PRO A 27 14.04 3.56 2.11
N ASP A 28 12.95 3.32 2.82
CA ASP A 28 11.68 4.02 2.63
C ASP A 28 11.75 5.48 3.15
N GLN A 29 12.41 6.33 2.39
CA GLN A 29 12.67 7.75 2.69
C GLN A 29 12.54 8.65 1.46
N SER A 30 11.77 8.23 0.45
CA SER A 30 11.54 8.99 -0.80
C SER A 30 12.83 9.39 -1.53
N LEU A 31 13.86 8.54 -1.49
CA LEU A 31 15.14 8.80 -2.16
C LEU A 31 15.14 8.40 -3.63
N TYR A 32 14.21 7.55 -4.03
CA TYR A 32 14.03 7.15 -5.42
C TYR A 32 13.32 8.21 -6.25
N ALA A 33 13.42 8.12 -7.57
CA ALA A 33 12.76 9.05 -8.47
C ALA A 33 11.22 8.95 -8.36
N TYR A 34 10.53 10.08 -8.36
CA TYR A 34 9.07 10.18 -8.13
C TYR A 34 8.25 9.30 -9.07
N ASN A 35 8.74 9.02 -10.27
CA ASN A 35 8.05 8.20 -11.28
C ASN A 35 8.24 6.69 -11.07
N SER A 36 8.91 6.27 -10.02
CA SER A 36 9.19 4.84 -9.76
C SER A 36 7.91 4.05 -9.48
N VAL A 37 7.04 4.56 -8.60
CA VAL A 37 5.75 3.92 -8.30
C VAL A 37 4.83 3.92 -9.52
N PRO A 38 4.62 5.03 -10.26
CA PRO A 38 3.88 5.00 -11.53
C PRO A 38 4.40 3.98 -12.53
N THR A 39 5.71 3.86 -12.68
CA THR A 39 6.33 2.86 -13.55
C THR A 39 6.00 1.42 -13.12
N MET A 40 5.98 1.16 -11.82
CA MET A 40 5.61 -0.15 -11.28
C MET A 40 4.11 -0.44 -11.47
N VAL A 41 3.23 0.56 -11.28
CA VAL A 41 1.79 0.44 -11.62
C VAL A 41 1.62 -0.02 -13.07
N ARG A 42 2.30 0.63 -14.00
CA ARG A 42 2.27 0.25 -15.43
C ARG A 42 2.76 -1.18 -15.65
N ARG A 43 3.85 -1.58 -14.97
CA ARG A 43 4.39 -2.94 -15.08
C ARG A 43 3.38 -4.00 -14.62
N ILE A 44 2.68 -3.76 -13.52
CA ILE A 44 1.65 -4.67 -13.00
C ILE A 44 0.47 -4.73 -13.98
N ASN A 45 -0.03 -3.59 -14.45
CA ASN A 45 -1.12 -3.54 -15.43
C ASN A 45 -0.76 -4.26 -16.74
N ASN A 46 0.48 -4.13 -17.23
CA ASN A 46 0.94 -4.86 -18.39
C ASN A 46 0.99 -6.37 -18.15
N THR A 47 1.27 -6.80 -16.92
CA THR A 47 1.22 -8.21 -16.52
C THR A 47 -0.23 -8.72 -16.51
N PHE A 48 -1.16 -7.95 -15.96
CA PHE A 48 -2.58 -8.26 -15.99
C PHE A 48 -3.11 -8.38 -17.42
N LYS A 49 -2.76 -7.42 -18.26
CA LYS A 49 -3.13 -7.44 -19.68
C LYS A 49 -2.59 -8.69 -20.37
N ARG A 50 -1.34 -9.07 -20.11
CA ARG A 50 -0.76 -10.30 -20.68
C ARG A 50 -1.48 -11.55 -20.20
N ALA A 51 -1.83 -11.64 -18.93
CA ALA A 51 -2.56 -12.78 -18.37
C ALA A 51 -3.96 -12.89 -19.01
N ASP A 52 -4.64 -11.78 -19.20
CA ASP A 52 -5.92 -11.72 -19.88
C ASP A 52 -5.82 -12.15 -21.38
N GLU A 53 -4.85 -11.63 -22.12
CA GLU A 53 -4.58 -12.04 -23.51
C GLU A 53 -4.34 -13.57 -23.64
N ILE A 54 -3.65 -14.17 -22.65
CA ILE A 54 -3.39 -15.61 -22.64
C ILE A 54 -4.68 -16.40 -22.41
N GLN A 55 -5.54 -15.96 -21.48
CA GLN A 55 -6.83 -16.64 -21.23
C GLN A 55 -7.75 -16.53 -22.46
N TRP A 56 -7.84 -15.37 -23.11
CA TRP A 56 -8.56 -15.19 -24.37
C TRP A 56 -8.05 -16.12 -25.48
N SER A 57 -6.74 -16.29 -25.60
CA SER A 57 -6.15 -17.20 -26.60
C SER A 57 -6.52 -18.67 -26.39
N ARG A 58 -6.94 -19.04 -25.17
CA ARG A 58 -7.43 -20.37 -24.80
C ARG A 58 -8.94 -20.52 -25.01
N GLY A 59 -9.63 -19.47 -25.46
CA GLY A 59 -11.07 -19.44 -25.66
C GLY A 59 -11.89 -19.22 -24.40
N VAL A 60 -11.27 -18.82 -23.30
CA VAL A 60 -11.97 -18.49 -22.05
C VAL A 60 -12.50 -17.06 -22.13
N ASN A 61 -13.80 -16.87 -21.92
CA ASN A 61 -14.52 -15.60 -22.11
C ASN A 61 -15.24 -15.18 -20.83
N PRO A 62 -15.59 -13.90 -20.68
CA PRO A 62 -16.43 -13.46 -19.57
C PRO A 62 -17.74 -14.24 -19.50
N GLY A 63 -18.02 -14.83 -18.34
CA GLY A 63 -19.18 -15.68 -18.08
C GLY A 63 -18.88 -17.17 -18.07
N ASP A 64 -17.69 -17.59 -18.48
CA ASP A 64 -17.24 -18.97 -18.32
C ASP A 64 -16.80 -19.18 -16.84
N ASP A 65 -17.01 -20.38 -16.31
CA ASP A 65 -16.65 -20.73 -14.92
C ASP A 65 -15.13 -20.58 -14.65
N GLU A 66 -14.32 -20.72 -15.70
CA GLU A 66 -12.86 -20.61 -15.63
C GLU A 66 -12.35 -19.18 -15.82
N PHE A 67 -13.25 -18.22 -16.13
CA PHE A 67 -12.86 -16.84 -16.38
C PHE A 67 -12.34 -16.16 -15.12
N ILE A 68 -11.20 -15.50 -15.24
CA ILE A 68 -10.60 -14.70 -14.18
C ILE A 68 -10.52 -13.25 -14.65
N ASP A 69 -11.10 -12.33 -13.89
CA ASP A 69 -10.82 -10.90 -14.08
C ASP A 69 -9.45 -10.58 -13.52
N TYR A 70 -8.48 -10.43 -14.41
CA TYR A 70 -7.11 -10.09 -14.01
C TYR A 70 -6.92 -8.60 -13.71
N PHE A 71 -7.84 -7.72 -14.10
CA PHE A 71 -7.69 -6.28 -13.96
C PHE A 71 -8.05 -5.79 -12.56
N LEU A 72 -7.35 -6.32 -11.56
CA LEU A 72 -7.55 -5.89 -10.17
C LEU A 72 -7.18 -4.42 -9.99
N PRO A 73 -7.99 -3.65 -9.24
CA PRO A 73 -7.65 -2.28 -8.91
C PRO A 73 -6.34 -2.19 -8.10
N ILE A 74 -5.45 -1.29 -8.51
CA ILE A 74 -4.17 -1.05 -7.84
C ILE A 74 -4.29 0.23 -7.02
N VAL A 75 -4.08 0.13 -5.70
CA VAL A 75 -3.91 1.27 -4.81
C VAL A 75 -2.41 1.51 -4.63
N ALA A 76 -1.93 2.68 -5.02
CA ALA A 76 -0.52 3.00 -5.12
C ALA A 76 -0.07 4.05 -4.08
N ASP A 77 1.15 3.91 -3.63
CA ASP A 77 1.81 4.78 -2.66
C ASP A 77 2.40 6.02 -3.34
N ALA A 78 1.90 7.21 -3.02
CA ALA A 78 2.47 8.47 -3.46
C ALA A 78 3.39 9.11 -2.41
N GLU A 79 3.72 8.38 -1.33
CA GLU A 79 4.56 8.91 -0.26
C GLU A 79 3.99 10.25 0.29
N ALA A 80 4.84 11.21 0.62
CA ALA A 80 4.43 12.57 0.97
C ALA A 80 4.25 13.49 -0.27
N GLY A 81 4.14 12.92 -1.48
CA GLY A 81 3.94 13.66 -2.73
C GLY A 81 5.22 14.18 -3.38
N PHE A 82 6.40 13.79 -2.92
CA PHE A 82 7.72 14.17 -3.43
C PHE A 82 7.97 15.70 -3.52
N GLY A 83 7.24 16.46 -2.73
CA GLY A 83 7.38 17.92 -2.66
C GLY A 83 6.10 18.60 -2.19
N GLY A 84 5.76 19.73 -2.81
CA GLY A 84 4.56 20.49 -2.49
C GLY A 84 3.35 20.09 -3.34
N VAL A 85 2.36 20.99 -3.36
CA VAL A 85 1.05 20.82 -4.03
C VAL A 85 1.20 20.54 -5.53
N LEU A 86 2.12 21.21 -6.22
CA LEU A 86 2.34 21.01 -7.65
C LEU A 86 2.96 19.65 -7.97
N ASN A 87 3.86 19.17 -7.10
CA ASN A 87 4.43 17.84 -7.23
C ASN A 87 3.35 16.74 -7.03
N ALA A 88 2.47 16.92 -6.04
CA ALA A 88 1.34 16.01 -5.81
C ALA A 88 0.40 15.94 -7.02
N PHE A 89 0.12 17.08 -7.66
CA PHE A 89 -0.70 17.15 -8.88
C PHE A 89 -0.09 16.32 -10.03
N GLU A 90 1.17 16.58 -10.37
CA GLU A 90 1.82 15.89 -11.49
C GLU A 90 2.06 14.40 -11.18
N LEU A 91 2.39 14.06 -9.93
CA LEU A 91 2.50 12.65 -9.50
C LEU A 91 1.17 11.92 -9.64
N MET A 92 0.06 12.53 -9.20
CA MET A 92 -1.27 11.92 -9.34
C MET A 92 -1.64 11.71 -10.82
N LYS A 93 -1.32 12.65 -11.71
CA LYS A 93 -1.52 12.47 -13.16
C LYS A 93 -0.70 11.30 -13.69
N ASP A 94 0.55 11.17 -13.25
CA ASP A 94 1.40 10.06 -13.70
C ASP A 94 0.87 8.70 -13.18
N MET A 95 0.39 8.64 -11.94
CA MET A 95 -0.28 7.46 -11.37
C MET A 95 -1.51 7.06 -12.21
N ILE A 96 -2.38 8.02 -12.53
CA ILE A 96 -3.59 7.81 -13.35
C ILE A 96 -3.22 7.34 -14.76
N THR A 97 -2.24 7.98 -15.39
CA THR A 97 -1.77 7.63 -16.75
C THR A 97 -1.27 6.18 -16.81
N ASN A 98 -0.68 5.70 -15.73
CA ASN A 98 -0.17 4.33 -15.63
C ASN A 98 -1.21 3.32 -15.09
N GLY A 99 -2.44 3.78 -14.78
CA GLY A 99 -3.58 2.93 -14.46
C GLY A 99 -3.75 2.61 -12.98
N ALA A 100 -3.32 3.48 -12.07
CA ALA A 100 -3.67 3.38 -10.66
C ALA A 100 -5.17 3.63 -10.46
N ALA A 101 -5.84 2.74 -9.72
CA ALA A 101 -7.25 2.88 -9.34
C ALA A 101 -7.44 3.72 -8.09
N GLY A 102 -6.46 3.72 -7.20
CA GLY A 102 -6.41 4.56 -6.01
C GLY A 102 -4.98 5.00 -5.71
N VAL A 103 -4.84 6.15 -5.04
CA VAL A 103 -3.53 6.70 -4.65
C VAL A 103 -3.62 7.29 -3.26
N HIS A 104 -2.69 6.93 -2.38
CA HIS A 104 -2.62 7.56 -1.06
C HIS A 104 -1.48 8.56 -0.95
N PHE A 105 -1.74 9.63 -0.20
CA PHE A 105 -0.77 10.64 0.18
C PHE A 105 -0.69 10.73 1.71
N GLU A 106 0.53 10.87 2.24
CA GLU A 106 0.76 11.02 3.67
C GLU A 106 1.14 12.45 4.04
N ASP A 107 0.92 12.81 5.32
CA ASP A 107 1.12 14.15 5.86
C ASP A 107 2.52 14.44 6.37
N GLN A 108 3.51 13.63 6.00
CA GLN A 108 4.91 13.89 6.33
C GLN A 108 5.52 15.00 5.45
N LEU A 109 6.55 15.65 5.98
CA LEU A 109 7.43 16.53 5.19
C LEU A 109 8.25 15.69 4.21
N ALA A 110 8.02 15.87 2.90
CA ALA A 110 8.64 15.07 1.85
C ALA A 110 10.18 15.04 1.91
N ALA A 111 10.81 16.19 2.25
CA ALA A 111 12.26 16.32 2.30
C ALA A 111 12.95 15.48 3.40
N VAL A 112 12.21 15.06 4.43
CA VAL A 112 12.73 14.25 5.56
C VAL A 112 11.82 13.07 5.90
N LYS A 113 11.07 12.60 4.91
CA LYS A 113 10.14 11.48 5.03
C LYS A 113 10.82 10.24 5.61
N LYS A 114 10.10 9.51 6.44
CA LYS A 114 10.53 8.24 7.04
C LYS A 114 9.42 7.19 6.92
N CYS A 115 9.84 5.93 6.91
CA CYS A 115 8.92 4.80 7.05
C CYS A 115 7.99 5.00 8.25
N GLY A 116 6.72 4.64 8.11
CA GLY A 116 5.69 4.83 9.14
C GLY A 116 6.04 4.30 10.52
N HIS A 117 6.89 3.29 10.62
CA HIS A 117 7.33 2.68 11.88
C HIS A 117 8.63 3.28 12.46
N MET A 118 9.23 4.25 11.78
CA MET A 118 10.44 4.93 12.27
C MET A 118 10.09 6.15 13.14
N GLY A 119 10.94 6.42 14.12
CA GLY A 119 10.88 7.66 14.90
C GLY A 119 11.39 8.89 14.14
N GLY A 120 11.05 10.08 14.65
CA GLY A 120 11.52 11.34 14.08
C GLY A 120 10.81 11.77 12.80
N LYS A 121 9.59 11.29 12.57
CA LYS A 121 8.71 11.79 11.52
C LYS A 121 8.35 13.25 11.76
N VAL A 122 8.33 14.04 10.69
CA VAL A 122 7.96 15.47 10.71
C VAL A 122 6.70 15.63 9.88
N LEU A 123 5.63 16.10 10.52
CA LEU A 123 4.38 16.43 9.85
C LEU A 123 4.46 17.81 9.17
N VAL A 124 3.72 17.96 8.08
CA VAL A 124 3.35 19.27 7.56
C VAL A 124 2.08 19.78 8.27
N PRO A 125 1.75 21.09 8.26
CA PRO A 125 0.47 21.56 8.77
C PRO A 125 -0.71 20.82 8.15
N THR A 126 -1.78 20.63 8.93
CA THR A 126 -3.00 19.95 8.46
C THR A 126 -3.53 20.56 7.16
N SER A 127 -3.54 21.90 7.05
CA SER A 127 -3.94 22.62 5.84
C SER A 127 -3.05 22.35 4.63
N GLU A 128 -1.74 22.16 4.80
CA GLU A 128 -0.84 21.80 3.70
C GLU A 128 -1.13 20.38 3.20
N ALA A 129 -1.36 19.42 4.10
CA ALA A 129 -1.78 18.08 3.72
C ALA A 129 -3.11 18.09 2.97
N VAL A 130 -4.10 18.85 3.46
CA VAL A 130 -5.40 19.07 2.77
C VAL A 130 -5.19 19.64 1.36
N GLN A 131 -4.31 20.62 1.19
CA GLN A 131 -4.01 21.18 -0.15
C GLN A 131 -3.43 20.13 -1.10
N LYS A 132 -2.60 19.20 -0.62
CA LYS A 132 -2.10 18.08 -1.44
C LYS A 132 -3.23 17.14 -1.85
N LEU A 133 -4.18 16.83 -0.95
CA LEU A 133 -5.35 16.01 -1.27
C LEU A 133 -6.26 16.67 -2.30
N ILE A 134 -6.52 17.97 -2.15
CA ILE A 134 -7.27 18.78 -3.14
C ILE A 134 -6.55 18.76 -4.49
N SER A 135 -5.24 18.88 -4.49
CA SER A 135 -4.43 18.84 -5.70
C SER A 135 -4.50 17.48 -6.40
N ALA A 136 -4.46 16.39 -5.66
CA ALA A 136 -4.63 15.03 -6.18
C ALA A 136 -6.04 14.84 -6.77
N ARG A 137 -7.09 15.30 -6.07
CA ARG A 137 -8.47 15.26 -6.59
C ARG A 137 -8.59 16.08 -7.86
N PHE A 138 -8.04 17.29 -7.88
CA PHE A 138 -8.06 18.15 -9.07
C PHE A 138 -7.35 17.50 -10.27
N ALA A 139 -6.26 16.78 -10.05
CA ALA A 139 -5.60 16.00 -11.11
C ALA A 139 -6.52 14.93 -11.70
N ALA A 140 -7.25 14.19 -10.85
CA ALA A 140 -8.24 13.22 -11.29
C ALA A 140 -9.38 13.87 -12.10
N ASP A 141 -9.89 15.00 -11.64
CA ASP A 141 -10.94 15.77 -12.31
C ASP A 141 -10.48 16.27 -13.70
N VAL A 142 -9.26 16.84 -13.80
CA VAL A 142 -8.68 17.28 -15.06
C VAL A 142 -8.51 16.16 -16.06
N MET A 143 -8.16 14.97 -15.58
CA MET A 143 -8.00 13.78 -16.43
C MET A 143 -9.32 13.06 -16.73
N GLY A 144 -10.41 13.42 -16.04
CA GLY A 144 -11.72 12.80 -16.20
C GLY A 144 -11.77 11.34 -15.72
N VAL A 145 -10.95 10.97 -14.73
CA VAL A 145 -10.87 9.61 -14.19
C VAL A 145 -11.25 9.63 -12.72
N PRO A 146 -12.21 8.80 -12.25
CA PRO A 146 -12.67 8.78 -10.87
C PRO A 146 -11.69 7.99 -9.96
N THR A 147 -10.42 8.35 -9.97
CA THR A 147 -9.39 7.71 -9.16
C THR A 147 -9.63 8.00 -7.68
N ILE A 148 -9.58 6.95 -6.88
CA ILE A 148 -9.76 7.02 -5.42
C ILE A 148 -8.58 7.75 -4.78
N VAL A 149 -8.86 8.73 -3.93
CA VAL A 149 -7.86 9.45 -3.12
C VAL A 149 -7.94 8.96 -1.69
N LEU A 150 -6.81 8.46 -1.16
CA LEU A 150 -6.69 8.06 0.24
C LEU A 150 -5.80 9.07 0.97
N ALA A 151 -6.27 9.53 2.12
CA ALA A 151 -5.48 10.35 3.02
C ALA A 151 -4.86 9.49 4.11
N ARG A 152 -3.53 9.54 4.26
CA ARG A 152 -2.82 8.89 5.36
C ARG A 152 -2.34 9.95 6.34
N THR A 153 -2.54 9.70 7.65
CA THR A 153 -1.86 10.46 8.70
C THR A 153 -0.87 9.60 9.45
N ASP A 154 0.30 10.17 9.73
CA ASP A 154 1.35 9.57 10.56
C ASP A 154 1.37 10.15 12.00
N ALA A 155 0.33 10.88 12.38
CA ALA A 155 0.25 11.63 13.64
C ALA A 155 0.24 10.75 14.90
N GLU A 156 -0.09 9.45 14.78
CA GLU A 156 0.00 8.51 15.91
C GLU A 156 1.41 8.48 16.52
N ALA A 157 2.46 8.51 15.69
CA ALA A 157 3.84 8.40 16.16
C ALA A 157 4.69 9.65 15.86
N ALA A 158 4.21 10.59 15.05
CA ALA A 158 4.97 11.78 14.68
C ALA A 158 4.91 12.84 15.77
N ASN A 159 6.08 13.24 16.25
CA ASN A 159 6.23 14.22 17.34
C ASN A 159 6.87 15.54 16.91
N LEU A 160 6.99 15.78 15.60
CA LEU A 160 7.52 17.00 15.01
C LEU A 160 6.58 17.56 13.95
N LEU A 161 6.56 18.89 13.82
CA LEU A 161 5.74 19.64 12.88
C LEU A 161 6.56 20.78 12.27
N THR A 162 6.34 21.08 11.00
CA THR A 162 7.10 22.15 10.32
C THR A 162 6.67 23.56 10.74
N SER A 163 5.38 23.76 11.07
CA SER A 163 4.81 25.07 11.43
C SER A 163 3.58 24.92 12.32
N ASP A 164 3.42 25.80 13.29
CA ASP A 164 2.31 25.87 14.24
C ASP A 164 1.18 26.84 13.84
N VAL A 165 1.15 27.24 12.57
CA VAL A 165 0.18 28.24 12.08
C VAL A 165 -1.23 27.69 11.94
N ASP A 166 -1.39 26.38 11.83
CA ASP A 166 -2.69 25.75 11.60
C ASP A 166 -3.46 25.56 12.91
N PRO A 167 -4.70 26.07 13.00
CA PRO A 167 -5.54 25.90 14.19
C PRO A 167 -5.79 24.44 14.60
N ASN A 168 -5.82 23.49 13.65
CA ASN A 168 -5.98 22.07 13.97
C ASN A 168 -4.75 21.49 14.68
N ASP A 169 -3.57 22.04 14.42
CA ASP A 169 -2.32 21.53 14.96
C ASP A 169 -1.91 22.23 16.27
N GLN A 170 -2.34 23.47 16.48
CA GLN A 170 -1.99 24.29 17.65
C GLN A 170 -2.26 23.59 18.99
N PRO A 171 -3.38 22.87 19.20
CA PRO A 171 -3.64 22.18 20.48
C PRO A 171 -2.60 21.11 20.85
N PHE A 172 -1.87 20.61 19.86
CA PHE A 172 -0.87 19.57 20.04
C PHE A 172 0.56 20.12 20.15
N CYS A 173 0.78 21.41 19.87
CA CYS A 173 2.09 22.05 19.96
C CYS A 173 2.51 22.27 21.43
N SER A 174 3.72 21.80 21.79
CA SER A 174 4.26 22.00 23.14
C SER A 174 4.83 23.41 23.41
N GLY A 175 5.02 24.20 22.37
CA GLY A 175 5.72 25.48 22.42
C GLY A 175 7.25 25.35 22.30
N GLU A 176 7.78 24.13 22.30
CA GLU A 176 9.21 23.86 22.13
C GLU A 176 9.58 23.64 20.67
N ARG A 177 10.86 23.89 20.36
CA ARG A 177 11.43 23.64 19.03
C ARG A 177 12.70 22.80 19.11
N THR A 178 12.96 22.07 18.01
CA THR A 178 14.25 21.39 17.82
C THR A 178 15.32 22.40 17.36
N ALA A 179 16.59 21.96 17.34
CA ALA A 179 17.69 22.77 16.84
C ALA A 179 17.53 23.11 15.34
N GLU A 180 16.86 22.24 14.57
CA GLU A 180 16.54 22.43 13.16
C GLU A 180 15.35 23.37 12.95
N GLY A 181 14.64 23.74 14.03
CA GLY A 181 13.52 24.66 13.99
C GLY A 181 12.13 24.03 13.89
N PHE A 182 12.02 22.70 13.90
CA PHE A 182 10.73 22.01 13.92
C PHE A 182 10.02 22.21 15.27
N TYR A 183 8.71 22.34 15.24
CA TYR A 183 7.89 22.38 16.45
C TYR A 183 7.72 20.98 17.04
N ARG A 184 7.79 20.87 18.37
CA ARG A 184 7.45 19.62 19.06
C ARG A 184 5.95 19.56 19.26
N VAL A 185 5.38 18.39 18.92
CA VAL A 185 3.95 18.12 19.07
C VAL A 185 3.71 16.87 19.91
N LYS A 186 2.56 16.83 20.59
CA LYS A 186 2.05 15.65 21.28
C LYS A 186 1.44 14.72 20.24
N ASN A 187 2.07 13.60 20.00
CA ASN A 187 1.57 12.54 19.11
C ASN A 187 0.46 11.69 19.78
N GLY A 188 -0.14 10.80 19.01
CA GLY A 188 -1.10 9.81 19.49
C GLY A 188 -2.50 9.97 18.91
N LEU A 189 -3.47 9.29 19.54
CA LEU A 189 -4.83 9.17 19.02
C LEU A 189 -5.53 10.50 18.81
N GLU A 190 -5.43 11.43 19.76
CA GLU A 190 -6.11 12.73 19.67
C GLU A 190 -5.63 13.55 18.45
N GLN A 191 -4.32 13.58 18.20
CA GLN A 191 -3.76 14.25 17.05
C GLN A 191 -4.14 13.52 15.74
N ALA A 192 -4.11 12.19 15.72
CA ALA A 192 -4.53 11.39 14.59
C ALA A 192 -6.01 11.61 14.24
N ILE A 193 -6.90 11.66 15.23
CA ILE A 193 -8.33 11.95 15.06
C ILE A 193 -8.52 13.35 14.47
N SER A 194 -7.87 14.39 15.05
CA SER A 194 -7.98 15.77 14.55
C SER A 194 -7.65 15.85 13.05
N ARG A 195 -6.57 15.19 12.64
CA ARG A 195 -6.17 15.14 11.23
C ARG A 195 -7.09 14.28 10.38
N GLY A 196 -7.47 13.09 10.86
CA GLY A 196 -8.39 12.20 10.15
C GLY A 196 -9.74 12.87 9.84
N VAL A 197 -10.30 13.60 10.80
CA VAL A 197 -11.53 14.39 10.62
C VAL A 197 -11.31 15.52 9.60
N ALA A 198 -10.17 16.21 9.65
CA ALA A 198 -9.87 17.30 8.72
C ALA A 198 -9.64 16.80 7.27
N TYR A 199 -9.16 15.58 7.09
CA TYR A 199 -8.88 15.01 5.76
C TYR A 199 -10.11 14.37 5.11
N ALA A 200 -11.04 13.86 5.90
CA ALA A 200 -12.21 13.13 5.43
C ALA A 200 -13.02 13.84 4.32
N PRO A 201 -13.27 15.17 4.38
CA PRO A 201 -13.99 15.86 3.30
C PRO A 201 -13.25 15.91 1.95
N TYR A 202 -11.95 15.61 1.92
CA TYR A 202 -11.07 15.73 0.75
C TYR A 202 -10.54 14.38 0.24
N ALA A 203 -10.92 13.28 0.88
CA ALA A 203 -10.47 11.94 0.53
C ALA A 203 -11.65 10.95 0.51
N ASP A 204 -11.57 9.94 -0.35
CA ASP A 204 -12.55 8.86 -0.39
C ASP A 204 -12.35 7.89 0.79
N LEU A 205 -11.10 7.67 1.19
CA LEU A 205 -10.74 6.88 2.37
C LEU A 205 -9.75 7.64 3.25
N VAL A 206 -9.84 7.39 4.56
CA VAL A 206 -8.88 7.91 5.56
C VAL A 206 -8.18 6.75 6.23
N TRP A 207 -6.88 6.90 6.42
CA TRP A 207 -5.99 5.93 7.04
C TRP A 207 -5.10 6.60 8.10
N CYS A 208 -5.07 6.04 9.31
CA CYS A 208 -4.07 6.34 10.31
C CYS A 208 -3.01 5.24 10.35
N GLU A 209 -1.76 5.59 10.10
CA GLU A 209 -0.64 4.65 10.29
C GLU A 209 -0.38 4.43 11.76
N THR A 210 -0.27 3.17 12.18
CA THR A 210 -0.05 2.77 13.58
C THR A 210 1.20 1.92 13.73
N GLY A 211 1.76 1.88 14.93
CA GLY A 211 2.96 1.09 15.23
C GLY A 211 2.68 -0.33 15.74
N THR A 212 1.45 -0.60 16.16
CA THR A 212 1.01 -1.89 16.73
C THR A 212 -0.42 -2.21 16.29
N PRO A 213 -0.80 -3.51 16.27
CA PRO A 213 -2.18 -3.90 16.00
C PRO A 213 -3.03 -3.66 17.27
N ASP A 214 -3.82 -2.59 17.26
CA ASP A 214 -4.68 -2.18 18.37
C ASP A 214 -6.10 -1.89 17.87
N ILE A 215 -7.01 -2.83 18.11
CA ILE A 215 -8.42 -2.70 17.72
C ILE A 215 -9.16 -1.63 18.53
N GLY A 216 -8.71 -1.34 19.77
CA GLY A 216 -9.24 -0.26 20.60
C GLY A 216 -8.93 1.10 19.97
N PHE A 217 -7.67 1.34 19.62
CA PHE A 217 -7.25 2.53 18.88
C PHE A 217 -8.02 2.68 17.57
N ALA A 218 -8.10 1.60 16.78
CA ALA A 218 -8.81 1.61 15.51
C ALA A 218 -10.31 1.97 15.69
N ARG A 219 -10.95 1.46 16.75
CA ARG A 219 -12.34 1.76 17.07
C ARG A 219 -12.55 3.22 17.44
N GLU A 220 -11.74 3.77 18.31
CA GLU A 220 -11.85 5.17 18.73
C GLU A 220 -11.60 6.12 17.57
N PHE A 221 -10.60 5.85 16.76
CA PHE A 221 -10.33 6.63 15.53
C PHE A 221 -11.50 6.57 14.56
N ALA A 222 -12.02 5.37 14.26
CA ALA A 222 -13.16 5.20 13.37
C ALA A 222 -14.41 5.92 13.85
N GLN A 223 -14.74 5.75 15.13
CA GLN A 223 -15.93 6.39 15.74
C GLN A 223 -15.87 7.90 15.65
N ALA A 224 -14.71 8.49 15.94
CA ALA A 224 -14.52 9.95 15.87
C ALA A 224 -14.62 10.49 14.45
N VAL A 225 -13.97 9.85 13.46
CA VAL A 225 -14.04 10.26 12.06
C VAL A 225 -15.47 10.12 11.51
N LEU A 226 -16.13 9.00 11.79
CA LEU A 226 -17.50 8.74 11.30
C LEU A 226 -18.57 9.60 11.98
N ALA A 227 -18.34 10.06 13.21
CA ALA A 227 -19.26 10.98 13.89
C ALA A 227 -19.32 12.35 13.18
N GLU A 228 -18.19 12.87 12.74
CA GLU A 228 -18.11 14.15 12.05
C GLU A 228 -18.33 14.02 10.52
N ASN A 229 -18.00 12.86 9.96
CA ASN A 229 -18.10 12.58 8.52
C ASN A 229 -18.84 11.25 8.30
N PRO A 230 -20.17 11.22 8.45
CA PRO A 230 -20.97 10.00 8.27
C PRO A 230 -20.82 9.40 6.88
N GLY A 231 -20.50 8.11 6.82
CA GLY A 231 -20.30 7.39 5.55
C GLY A 231 -18.88 7.44 4.99
N GLN A 232 -17.94 8.11 5.68
CA GLN A 232 -16.52 8.06 5.32
C GLN A 232 -16.01 6.63 5.31
N LEU A 233 -15.31 6.23 4.25
CA LEU A 233 -14.62 4.95 4.21
C LEU A 233 -13.25 5.07 4.90
N LEU A 234 -12.84 3.96 5.53
CA LEU A 234 -11.55 3.89 6.22
C LEU A 234 -10.68 2.78 5.62
N SER A 235 -9.36 2.94 5.72
CA SER A 235 -8.43 1.88 5.37
C SER A 235 -7.44 1.59 6.50
N TYR A 236 -6.90 0.36 6.52
CA TYR A 236 -6.02 -0.11 7.58
C TYR A 236 -4.85 -0.91 7.01
N ASN A 237 -3.65 -0.59 7.47
CA ASN A 237 -2.46 -1.37 7.19
C ASN A 237 -2.26 -2.46 8.26
N CYS A 238 -2.55 -3.71 7.91
CA CYS A 238 -2.19 -4.87 8.71
C CYS A 238 -0.69 -5.16 8.57
N SER A 239 0.15 -4.27 9.04
CA SER A 239 1.59 -4.27 8.77
C SER A 239 2.29 -5.56 9.21
N PRO A 240 3.17 -6.15 8.39
CA PRO A 240 4.05 -7.23 8.81
C PRO A 240 5.14 -6.77 9.81
N SER A 241 5.34 -5.46 9.96
CA SER A 241 6.22 -4.90 10.99
C SER A 241 5.64 -5.04 12.40
N PHE A 242 4.32 -5.28 12.52
CA PHE A 242 3.72 -5.58 13.81
C PHE A 242 4.16 -6.96 14.30
N ASN A 243 4.52 -7.06 15.57
CA ASN A 243 4.69 -8.37 16.18
C ASN A 243 3.33 -8.88 16.66
N TRP A 244 2.54 -9.46 15.75
CA TRP A 244 1.17 -9.89 15.95
C TRP A 244 1.02 -10.78 17.19
N LYS A 245 1.78 -11.88 17.27
CA LYS A 245 1.69 -12.85 18.38
C LYS A 245 2.18 -12.30 19.73
N LYS A 246 2.99 -11.24 19.74
CA LYS A 246 3.41 -10.56 20.97
C LYS A 246 2.31 -9.68 21.53
N ASN A 247 1.49 -9.09 20.66
CA ASN A 247 0.50 -8.09 21.03
C ASN A 247 -0.92 -8.67 21.18
N LEU A 248 -1.24 -9.74 20.47
CA LEU A 248 -2.59 -10.30 20.36
C LEU A 248 -2.59 -11.81 20.60
N SER A 249 -3.73 -12.33 21.11
CA SER A 249 -3.99 -13.77 21.15
C SER A 249 -4.28 -14.32 19.75
N GLU A 250 -4.24 -15.65 19.58
CA GLU A 250 -4.58 -16.28 18.30
C GLU A 250 -6.04 -16.02 17.88
N SER A 251 -6.96 -15.97 18.84
CA SER A 251 -8.35 -15.60 18.56
C SER A 251 -8.49 -14.17 18.07
N ASP A 252 -7.79 -13.22 18.70
CA ASP A 252 -7.85 -11.80 18.31
C ASP A 252 -7.22 -11.59 16.93
N ILE A 253 -6.13 -12.30 16.62
CA ILE A 253 -5.53 -12.27 15.28
C ILE A 253 -6.52 -12.79 14.24
N ALA A 254 -7.24 -13.88 14.54
CA ALA A 254 -8.19 -14.49 13.62
C ALA A 254 -9.40 -13.59 13.34
N SER A 255 -9.90 -12.83 14.34
CA SER A 255 -11.07 -11.93 14.19
C SER A 255 -10.69 -10.50 13.77
N PHE A 256 -9.42 -10.12 13.77
CA PHE A 256 -8.97 -8.74 13.67
C PHE A 256 -9.50 -8.02 12.42
N GLN A 257 -9.44 -8.67 11.26
CA GLN A 257 -9.90 -8.09 10.00
C GLN A 257 -11.43 -7.95 9.94
N ASP A 258 -12.17 -8.89 10.50
CA ASP A 258 -13.63 -8.82 10.58
C ASP A 258 -14.08 -7.69 11.51
N GLU A 259 -13.39 -7.52 12.65
CA GLU A 259 -13.64 -6.41 13.56
C GLU A 259 -13.35 -5.05 12.91
N LEU A 260 -12.24 -4.92 12.19
CA LEU A 260 -11.96 -3.72 11.39
C LEU A 260 -13.06 -3.45 10.35
N SER A 261 -13.49 -4.48 9.63
CA SER A 261 -14.56 -4.35 8.64
C SER A 261 -15.87 -3.84 9.27
N ALA A 262 -16.21 -4.34 10.45
CA ALA A 262 -17.40 -3.89 11.21
C ALA A 262 -17.28 -2.43 11.67
N LEU A 263 -16.06 -1.93 11.89
CA LEU A 263 -15.78 -0.54 12.28
C LEU A 263 -15.77 0.45 11.09
N GLY A 264 -15.85 -0.04 9.84
CA GLY A 264 -15.86 0.81 8.66
C GLY A 264 -14.56 0.83 7.86
N TYR A 265 -13.57 0.04 8.25
CA TYR A 265 -12.33 -0.13 7.48
C TYR A 265 -12.59 -1.06 6.29
N LYS A 266 -12.95 -0.46 5.15
CA LYS A 266 -13.37 -1.20 3.95
C LYS A 266 -12.23 -1.59 3.01
N TYR A 267 -11.07 -0.98 3.16
CA TYR A 267 -9.86 -1.37 2.46
C TYR A 267 -8.78 -1.74 3.48
N GLN A 268 -8.44 -3.03 3.51
CA GLN A 268 -7.42 -3.59 4.40
C GLN A 268 -6.34 -4.25 3.57
N PHE A 269 -5.09 -4.03 3.93
CA PHE A 269 -3.96 -4.56 3.17
C PHE A 269 -2.80 -4.93 4.08
N ILE A 270 -1.90 -5.77 3.59
CA ILE A 270 -0.67 -6.15 4.27
C ILE A 270 0.48 -5.62 3.43
N THR A 271 1.06 -4.49 3.85
CA THR A 271 2.27 -3.98 3.20
C THR A 271 3.37 -5.04 3.27
N LEU A 272 4.20 -5.15 2.23
CA LEU A 272 5.40 -5.99 2.22
C LEU A 272 5.16 -7.51 2.35
N ALA A 273 3.92 -8.00 2.37
CA ALA A 273 3.66 -9.44 2.48
C ALA A 273 4.41 -10.23 1.39
N GLY A 274 4.34 -9.76 0.15
CA GLY A 274 4.98 -10.42 -0.99
C GLY A 274 6.50 -10.51 -0.86
N ILE A 275 7.15 -9.41 -0.45
CA ILE A 275 8.61 -9.39 -0.30
C ILE A 275 9.08 -10.26 0.88
N HIS A 276 8.34 -10.27 2.00
CA HIS A 276 8.65 -11.14 3.14
C HIS A 276 8.53 -12.63 2.78
N LEU A 277 7.47 -13.00 2.04
CA LEU A 277 7.31 -14.37 1.54
C LEU A 277 8.47 -14.77 0.62
N ASN A 278 8.86 -13.88 -0.30
CA ASN A 278 9.99 -14.13 -1.20
C ASN A 278 11.32 -14.24 -0.44
N TRP A 279 11.63 -13.31 0.47
CA TRP A 279 12.87 -13.35 1.27
C TRP A 279 12.98 -14.61 2.12
N TYR A 280 11.91 -14.94 2.84
CA TYR A 280 11.93 -16.11 3.73
C TYR A 280 12.14 -17.39 2.95
N ASN A 281 11.33 -17.64 1.92
CA ASN A 281 11.45 -18.88 1.13
C ASN A 281 12.78 -18.97 0.39
N THR A 282 13.25 -17.87 -0.20
CA THR A 282 14.55 -17.81 -0.88
C THR A 282 15.70 -18.04 0.10
N PHE A 283 15.65 -17.47 1.30
CA PHE A 283 16.64 -17.71 2.34
C PHE A 283 16.68 -19.18 2.77
N GLN A 284 15.52 -19.79 3.05
CA GLN A 284 15.44 -21.19 3.45
C GLN A 284 16.04 -22.11 2.38
N PHE A 285 15.67 -21.91 1.13
CA PHE A 285 16.22 -22.67 0.02
C PHE A 285 17.74 -22.48 -0.11
N ALA A 286 18.23 -21.24 -0.11
CA ALA A 286 19.66 -20.95 -0.22
C ALA A 286 20.46 -21.57 0.95
N HIS A 287 19.91 -21.50 2.17
CA HIS A 287 20.53 -22.08 3.36
C HIS A 287 20.65 -23.62 3.24
N ALA A 288 19.62 -24.31 2.81
CA ALA A 288 19.62 -25.75 2.59
C ALA A 288 20.57 -26.14 1.44
N TYR A 289 20.50 -25.39 0.32
CA TYR A 289 21.35 -25.63 -0.84
C TYR A 289 22.83 -25.52 -0.50
N ALA A 290 23.24 -24.49 0.22
CA ALA A 290 24.62 -24.31 0.65
C ALA A 290 25.13 -25.42 1.60
N ARG A 291 24.25 -26.24 2.17
CA ARG A 291 24.58 -27.37 3.06
C ARG A 291 24.42 -28.73 2.42
N GLY A 292 24.20 -28.78 1.10
CA GLY A 292 24.09 -30.02 0.34
C GLY A 292 22.71 -30.65 0.33
N GLU A 293 21.67 -29.99 0.86
CA GLU A 293 20.29 -30.46 0.91
C GLU A 293 19.38 -29.75 -0.10
N GLY A 294 19.96 -28.98 -1.02
CA GLY A 294 19.22 -28.03 -1.88
C GLY A 294 18.09 -28.63 -2.66
N MET A 295 18.32 -29.68 -3.43
CA MET A 295 17.25 -30.28 -4.27
C MET A 295 16.21 -31.03 -3.44
N LYS A 296 16.61 -31.68 -2.34
CA LYS A 296 15.65 -32.28 -1.41
C LYS A 296 14.73 -31.22 -0.82
N HIS A 297 15.31 -30.14 -0.31
CA HIS A 297 14.55 -29.02 0.25
C HIS A 297 13.62 -28.38 -0.80
N TYR A 298 14.12 -28.15 -2.04
CA TYR A 298 13.32 -27.60 -3.12
C TYR A 298 12.09 -28.48 -3.42
N THR A 299 12.29 -29.79 -3.51
CA THR A 299 11.21 -30.73 -3.78
C THR A 299 10.16 -30.70 -2.68
N GLU A 300 10.57 -30.84 -1.42
CA GLU A 300 9.68 -30.94 -0.26
C GLU A 300 8.96 -29.62 0.07
N MET A 301 9.63 -28.48 -0.08
CA MET A 301 9.12 -27.19 0.38
C MET A 301 8.54 -26.30 -0.73
N VAL A 302 8.80 -26.64 -1.99
CA VAL A 302 8.32 -25.85 -3.13
C VAL A 302 7.55 -26.74 -4.10
N GLN A 303 8.21 -27.73 -4.72
CA GLN A 303 7.65 -28.46 -5.86
C GLN A 303 6.43 -29.33 -5.48
N GLU A 304 6.52 -30.09 -4.39
CA GLU A 304 5.39 -30.88 -3.91
C GLU A 304 4.19 -30.02 -3.50
N PRO A 305 4.36 -28.95 -2.68
CA PRO A 305 3.28 -28.00 -2.39
C PRO A 305 2.67 -27.32 -3.62
N GLU A 306 3.48 -26.98 -4.63
CA GLU A 306 2.97 -26.44 -5.90
C GLU A 306 2.04 -27.43 -6.61
N PHE A 307 2.39 -28.72 -6.63
CA PHE A 307 1.53 -29.76 -7.22
C PHE A 307 0.23 -29.95 -6.44
N GLU A 308 0.29 -29.95 -5.12
CA GLU A 308 -0.88 -30.05 -4.23
C GLU A 308 -1.82 -28.84 -4.38
N ALA A 309 -1.25 -27.65 -4.55
CA ALA A 309 -2.02 -26.41 -4.69
C ALA A 309 -2.81 -26.30 -6.01
N ARG A 310 -2.63 -27.23 -6.97
CA ARG A 310 -3.38 -27.24 -8.24
C ARG A 310 -4.89 -27.33 -8.01
N ASP A 311 -5.33 -28.07 -7.02
CA ASP A 311 -6.76 -28.21 -6.68
C ASP A 311 -7.35 -26.89 -6.18
N ASN A 312 -6.51 -25.95 -5.72
CA ASN A 312 -6.87 -24.60 -5.31
C ASN A 312 -6.68 -23.56 -6.44
N GLY A 313 -6.50 -24.01 -7.71
CA GLY A 313 -6.33 -23.11 -8.84
C GLY A 313 -4.91 -22.61 -9.11
N TYR A 314 -3.90 -23.16 -8.41
CA TYR A 314 -2.48 -22.83 -8.66
C TYR A 314 -1.99 -23.48 -9.97
N THR A 315 -1.60 -22.67 -10.94
CA THR A 315 -1.20 -23.14 -12.28
C THR A 315 0.27 -22.85 -12.63
N PHE A 316 1.01 -22.16 -11.76
CA PHE A 316 2.37 -21.66 -12.06
C PHE A 316 3.44 -22.77 -12.18
N VAL A 317 3.14 -24.00 -11.83
CA VAL A 317 3.98 -25.16 -12.18
C VAL A 317 4.24 -25.20 -13.69
N SER A 318 3.26 -24.80 -14.49
CA SER A 318 3.38 -24.68 -15.95
C SER A 318 3.91 -23.30 -16.37
N HIS A 319 5.01 -22.87 -15.74
CA HIS A 319 5.57 -21.51 -15.85
C HIS A 319 5.73 -20.97 -17.28
N GLN A 320 6.09 -21.82 -18.26
CA GLN A 320 6.19 -21.39 -19.66
C GLN A 320 4.83 -20.99 -20.24
N GLN A 321 3.78 -21.71 -19.90
CA GLN A 321 2.42 -21.38 -20.35
C GLN A 321 1.89 -20.13 -19.66
N GLU A 322 2.22 -19.92 -18.39
CA GLU A 322 1.82 -18.75 -17.62
C GLU A 322 2.40 -17.44 -18.17
N VAL A 323 3.56 -17.48 -18.81
CA VAL A 323 4.16 -16.31 -19.48
C VAL A 323 3.85 -16.25 -20.98
N GLY A 324 2.99 -17.15 -21.50
CA GLY A 324 2.44 -17.08 -22.84
C GLY A 324 3.16 -17.89 -23.90
N ALA A 325 3.91 -18.93 -23.56
CA ALA A 325 4.52 -19.80 -24.57
C ALA A 325 3.48 -20.39 -25.53
N GLY A 326 2.33 -20.88 -25.04
CA GLY A 326 1.22 -21.37 -25.86
C GLY A 326 0.58 -20.30 -26.75
N TYR A 327 0.48 -19.07 -26.24
CA TYR A 327 -0.02 -17.92 -27.01
C TYR A 327 0.81 -17.67 -28.28
N PHE A 328 2.13 -17.66 -28.17
CA PHE A 328 3.01 -17.46 -29.34
C PHE A 328 3.10 -18.69 -30.24
N CYS A 329 2.89 -19.89 -29.73
CA CYS A 329 2.87 -21.11 -30.56
C CYS A 329 1.77 -21.06 -31.62
N LEU A 330 0.66 -20.37 -31.40
CA LEU A 330 -0.39 -20.18 -32.39
C LEU A 330 0.09 -19.49 -33.67
N LEU A 331 1.19 -18.73 -33.61
CA LEU A 331 1.77 -18.07 -34.79
C LEU A 331 2.55 -19.02 -35.70
N TYR A 332 2.95 -20.19 -35.22
CA TYR A 332 3.82 -21.11 -35.96
C TYR A 332 3.18 -22.45 -36.27
N THR A 333 2.08 -22.80 -35.65
CA THR A 333 1.44 -24.12 -35.75
C THR A 333 0.04 -24.10 -36.34
N SER A 334 -0.45 -22.95 -36.74
CA SER A 334 -1.74 -22.77 -37.42
C SER A 334 -1.65 -22.98 -38.95
#